data_52ae2eababbf456170fadcf658b984dc
#
_entry.id   52ae2eababbf456170fadcf658b984dc
#
_cell.length_a   1.000
_cell.length_b   1.000
_cell.length_c   1.000
_cell.angle_alpha   90.00
_cell.angle_beta   90.00
_cell.angle_gamma   90.00
#
_symmetry.space_group_name_H-M   'P 1'
#
loop_
_entity.id
_entity.type
_entity.pdbx_description
1 polymer ?
#
loop_
_entity_poly.entity_id
_entity_poly.type
_entity_poly.pdbx_seq_one_letter_code
_entity_poly.pdbx_strand_id
1 'polypeptide(L)'
;LAGKLGRCRGYAPIIRAAKAVEGAAVPDHVIDHPIAPKTTDFPAPETSDALAEWYAAHPNGTLIAGATDVGLWVTKHFTDLGDVAFLNRCKDLQQIDDQGDTLRIGAGVTMTDVLAAVRILHPSFGDMIRRYGSDQVRNAATIGGNIANGSPIGDNPPALIAMGATLHLRRGNTRRDTPIEDFFIAYGKQDRQPG
;
A
#
# COMPACT_ATOMS: atom_id res chain seq x y z
N LEU A 1 -8.86 -17.90 3.39
CA LEU A 1 -9.92 -17.20 4.17
C LEU A 1 -9.38 -16.08 5.06
N ALA A 2 -8.04 -15.85 5.08
CA ALA A 2 -7.42 -14.72 5.76
C ALA A 2 -8.02 -13.39 5.25
N GLY A 3 -8.23 -12.44 6.15
CA GLY A 3 -8.81 -11.14 5.80
C GLY A 3 -10.34 -11.11 5.63
N LYS A 4 -11.03 -12.24 5.75
CA LYS A 4 -12.48 -12.25 5.78
C LYS A 4 -13.00 -11.76 7.12
N LEU A 5 -13.56 -10.54 7.13
CA LEU A 5 -14.29 -10.00 8.28
C LEU A 5 -15.79 -10.15 8.04
N GLY A 6 -16.45 -10.91 8.90
CA GLY A 6 -17.89 -11.21 8.79
C GLY A 6 -18.65 -10.77 10.04
N ARG A 7 -19.48 -9.73 9.94
CA ARG A 7 -20.28 -9.23 11.06
C ARG A 7 -21.51 -10.13 11.33
N CYS A 8 -22.17 -10.63 10.30
CA CYS A 8 -23.50 -11.21 10.40
C CYS A 8 -23.57 -12.75 10.28
N ARG A 9 -22.53 -13.41 9.76
CA ARG A 9 -22.55 -14.84 9.42
C ARG A 9 -21.61 -15.71 10.25
N GLY A 10 -20.77 -15.12 11.09
CA GLY A 10 -19.73 -15.81 11.85
C GLY A 10 -18.64 -16.42 10.96
N TYR A 11 -17.55 -16.85 11.57
CA TYR A 11 -16.39 -17.41 10.85
C TYR A 11 -16.46 -18.93 10.71
N ALA A 12 -16.93 -19.63 11.75
CA ALA A 12 -16.94 -21.08 11.78
C ALA A 12 -17.78 -21.73 10.67
N PRO A 13 -18.98 -21.25 10.30
CA PRO A 13 -19.74 -21.78 9.18
C PRO A 13 -19.00 -21.65 7.84
N ILE A 14 -18.30 -20.52 7.60
CA ILE A 14 -17.54 -20.28 6.37
C ILE A 14 -16.36 -21.25 6.29
N ILE A 15 -15.64 -21.45 7.39
CA ILE A 15 -14.52 -22.39 7.46
C ILE A 15 -15.00 -23.82 7.22
N ARG A 16 -16.12 -24.21 7.83
CA ARG A 16 -16.73 -25.56 7.61
C ARG A 16 -17.14 -25.77 6.16
N ALA A 17 -17.77 -24.77 5.54
CA ALA A 17 -18.15 -24.84 4.13
C ALA A 17 -16.92 -24.99 3.21
N ALA A 18 -15.86 -24.20 3.45
CA ALA A 18 -14.62 -24.31 2.70
C ALA A 18 -13.98 -25.71 2.85
N LYS A 19 -13.93 -26.25 4.08
CA LYS A 19 -13.40 -27.59 4.34
C LYS A 19 -14.26 -28.69 3.72
N ALA A 20 -15.59 -28.52 3.66
CA ALA A 20 -16.49 -29.50 3.09
C ALA A 20 -16.32 -29.69 1.58
N VAL A 21 -15.79 -28.67 0.89
CA VAL A 21 -15.52 -28.72 -0.57
C VAL A 21 -14.02 -28.89 -0.88
N GLU A 22 -13.19 -29.05 0.14
CA GLU A 22 -11.76 -29.31 -0.03
C GLU A 22 -11.56 -30.64 -0.77
N GLY A 23 -10.92 -30.61 -1.93
CA GLY A 23 -10.70 -31.78 -2.78
C GLY A 23 -11.92 -32.25 -3.60
N ALA A 24 -13.05 -31.53 -3.54
CA ALA A 24 -14.17 -31.79 -4.42
C ALA A 24 -13.85 -31.41 -5.87
N ALA A 25 -14.33 -32.16 -6.84
CA ALA A 25 -14.20 -31.81 -8.25
C ALA A 25 -14.93 -30.47 -8.52
N VAL A 26 -14.32 -29.63 -9.33
CA VAL A 26 -14.98 -28.41 -9.80
C VAL A 26 -16.16 -28.79 -10.69
N PRO A 27 -17.39 -28.31 -10.41
CA PRO A 27 -18.55 -28.66 -11.22
C PRO A 27 -18.37 -28.15 -12.67
N ASP A 28 -18.87 -28.89 -13.65
CA ASP A 28 -18.70 -28.60 -15.09
C ASP A 28 -19.26 -27.25 -15.51
N HIS A 29 -20.20 -26.66 -14.75
CA HIS A 29 -20.77 -25.35 -15.02
C HIS A 29 -19.86 -24.19 -14.52
N VAL A 30 -18.85 -24.50 -13.70
CA VAL A 30 -17.83 -23.54 -13.27
C VAL A 30 -16.70 -23.57 -14.28
N ILE A 31 -16.88 -22.87 -15.38
CA ILE A 31 -15.88 -22.78 -16.45
C ILE A 31 -15.04 -21.53 -16.19
N ASP A 32 -13.73 -21.72 -16.01
CA ASP A 32 -12.77 -20.61 -16.05
C ASP A 32 -12.71 -20.08 -17.50
N HIS A 33 -13.34 -18.95 -17.72
CA HIS A 33 -13.10 -18.15 -18.90
C HIS A 33 -11.94 -17.20 -18.60
N PRO A 34 -10.73 -17.45 -19.13
CA PRO A 34 -9.65 -16.47 -18.98
C PRO A 34 -10.09 -15.20 -19.67
N ILE A 35 -10.43 -14.19 -18.88
CA ILE A 35 -10.66 -12.84 -19.38
C ILE A 35 -9.29 -12.33 -19.78
N ALA A 36 -9.04 -12.17 -21.09
CA ALA A 36 -7.85 -11.48 -21.55
C ALA A 36 -7.79 -10.11 -20.85
N PRO A 37 -6.71 -9.79 -20.13
CA PRO A 37 -6.61 -8.50 -19.46
C PRO A 37 -6.78 -7.42 -20.54
N LYS A 38 -7.79 -6.55 -20.37
CA LYS A 38 -7.85 -5.33 -21.15
C LYS A 38 -6.64 -4.51 -20.72
N THR A 39 -5.64 -4.42 -21.57
CA THR A 39 -4.54 -3.48 -21.41
C THR A 39 -5.13 -2.08 -21.58
N THR A 40 -5.48 -1.45 -20.47
CA THR A 40 -5.74 -0.02 -20.44
C THR A 40 -4.38 0.65 -20.28
N ASP A 41 -4.04 1.54 -21.22
CA ASP A 41 -2.79 2.31 -21.20
C ASP A 41 -2.85 3.42 -20.12
N PHE A 42 -2.96 2.99 -18.86
CA PHE A 42 -2.80 3.94 -17.76
C PHE A 42 -1.32 4.25 -17.53
N PRO A 43 -0.97 5.51 -17.22
CA PRO A 43 0.36 5.89 -16.84
C PRO A 43 0.90 5.00 -15.71
N ALA A 44 2.03 4.35 -15.95
CA ALA A 44 2.72 3.50 -14.99
C ALA A 44 4.24 3.76 -15.10
N PRO A 45 4.72 4.87 -14.53
CA PRO A 45 6.12 5.25 -14.56
C PRO A 45 7.02 4.16 -13.99
N GLU A 46 8.16 3.89 -14.64
CA GLU A 46 9.08 2.83 -14.22
C GLU A 46 10.16 3.32 -13.25
N THR A 47 10.33 4.65 -13.16
CA THR A 47 11.29 5.30 -12.27
C THR A 47 10.65 6.45 -11.50
N SER A 48 11.24 6.81 -10.36
CA SER A 48 10.81 7.98 -9.59
C SER A 48 11.03 9.30 -10.34
N ASP A 49 11.95 9.35 -11.31
CA ASP A 49 12.15 10.52 -12.16
C ASP A 49 10.97 10.68 -13.13
N ALA A 50 10.59 9.64 -13.84
CA ALA A 50 9.42 9.66 -14.72
C ALA A 50 8.11 9.92 -13.93
N LEU A 51 8.01 9.39 -12.70
CA LEU A 51 6.87 9.67 -11.82
C LEU A 51 6.82 11.15 -11.43
N ALA A 52 7.96 11.75 -11.06
CA ALA A 52 8.03 13.15 -10.68
C ALA A 52 7.68 14.08 -11.85
N GLU A 53 8.11 13.75 -13.06
CA GLU A 53 7.76 14.47 -14.29
C GLU A 53 6.25 14.38 -14.56
N TRP A 54 5.69 13.17 -14.52
CA TRP A 54 4.24 12.97 -14.69
C TRP A 54 3.43 13.75 -13.65
N TYR A 55 3.84 13.68 -12.38
CA TYR A 55 3.09 14.33 -11.29
C TYR A 55 3.21 15.86 -11.34
N ALA A 56 4.33 16.40 -11.81
CA ALA A 56 4.47 17.83 -12.06
C ALA A 56 3.51 18.33 -13.16
N ALA A 57 3.26 17.50 -14.19
CA ALA A 57 2.28 17.79 -15.24
C ALA A 57 0.80 17.58 -14.77
N HIS A 58 0.58 16.72 -13.77
CA HIS A 58 -0.73 16.36 -13.24
C HIS A 58 -0.78 16.56 -11.70
N PRO A 59 -0.68 17.81 -11.20
CA PRO A 59 -0.49 18.08 -9.76
C PRO A 59 -1.67 17.64 -8.88
N ASN A 60 -2.85 17.45 -9.46
CA ASN A 60 -4.04 16.92 -8.80
C ASN A 60 -4.28 15.44 -9.10
N GLY A 61 -3.38 14.80 -9.84
CA GLY A 61 -3.49 13.38 -10.20
C GLY A 61 -3.41 12.46 -8.98
N THR A 62 -4.09 11.34 -9.06
CA THR A 62 -4.11 10.33 -8.01
C THR A 62 -3.01 9.30 -8.24
N LEU A 63 -2.07 9.18 -7.30
CA LEU A 63 -1.04 8.15 -7.31
C LEU A 63 -1.56 6.86 -6.67
N ILE A 64 -1.50 5.76 -7.41
CA ILE A 64 -2.02 4.45 -6.98
C ILE A 64 -0.87 3.46 -6.82
N ALA A 65 -0.59 3.09 -5.56
CA ALA A 65 0.35 2.01 -5.24
C ALA A 65 -0.40 0.67 -5.11
N GLY A 66 -0.68 0.24 -3.89
CA GLY A 66 -1.39 -1.02 -3.62
C GLY A 66 -2.91 -0.96 -3.71
N ALA A 67 -3.50 0.21 -3.95
CA ALA A 67 -4.94 0.47 -4.09
C ALA A 67 -5.83 0.00 -2.92
N THR A 68 -5.27 -0.40 -1.78
CA THR A 68 -6.03 -0.96 -0.65
C THR A 68 -7.00 0.04 0.00
N ASP A 69 -6.76 1.34 -0.17
CA ASP A 69 -7.64 2.42 0.24
C ASP A 69 -8.33 3.08 -0.97
N VAL A 70 -7.56 3.52 -1.97
CA VAL A 70 -8.08 4.16 -3.19
C VAL A 70 -9.13 3.29 -3.89
N GLY A 71 -8.97 1.96 -3.87
CA GLY A 71 -9.97 1.03 -4.38
C GLY A 71 -11.34 1.16 -3.70
N LEU A 72 -11.37 1.57 -2.42
CA LEU A 72 -12.62 1.84 -1.70
C LEU A 72 -13.26 3.17 -2.12
N TRP A 73 -12.46 4.16 -2.52
CA TRP A 73 -13.01 5.41 -3.04
C TRP A 73 -13.85 5.16 -4.28
N VAL A 74 -13.38 4.27 -5.17
CA VAL A 74 -14.12 3.87 -6.37
C VAL A 74 -15.30 2.96 -6.02
N THR A 75 -15.06 1.88 -5.26
CA THR A 75 -16.07 0.82 -5.06
C THR A 75 -17.14 1.15 -4.01
N LYS A 76 -16.85 2.09 -3.10
CA LYS A 76 -17.77 2.48 -2.02
C LYS A 76 -18.30 3.90 -2.16
N HIS A 77 -17.46 4.83 -2.59
CA HIS A 77 -17.82 6.24 -2.69
C HIS A 77 -18.14 6.65 -4.11
N PHE A 78 -17.89 5.77 -5.10
CA PHE A 78 -18.09 6.05 -6.53
C PHE A 78 -17.32 7.29 -6.99
N THR A 79 -16.14 7.51 -6.37
CA THR A 79 -15.30 8.67 -6.67
C THR A 79 -14.68 8.51 -8.07
N ASP A 80 -14.78 9.54 -8.88
CA ASP A 80 -13.96 9.68 -10.07
C ASP A 80 -12.56 10.14 -9.63
N LEU A 81 -11.54 9.35 -9.99
CA LEU A 81 -10.17 9.62 -9.61
C LEU A 81 -9.47 10.65 -10.50
N GLY A 82 -10.09 11.01 -11.63
CA GLY A 82 -9.47 11.87 -12.65
C GLY A 82 -8.20 11.22 -13.22
N ASP A 83 -7.13 12.02 -13.36
CA ASP A 83 -5.85 11.52 -13.82
C ASP A 83 -5.22 10.59 -12.78
N VAL A 84 -4.77 9.41 -13.21
CA VAL A 84 -4.17 8.40 -12.33
C VAL A 84 -2.80 7.95 -12.85
N ALA A 85 -1.88 7.64 -11.93
CA ALA A 85 -0.66 6.92 -12.25
C ALA A 85 -0.45 5.76 -11.29
N PHE A 86 -0.08 4.61 -11.86
CA PHE A 86 0.19 3.38 -11.09
C PHE A 86 1.68 3.27 -10.78
N LEU A 87 2.01 3.06 -9.49
CA LEU A 87 3.38 3.00 -8.97
C LEU A 87 3.99 1.59 -9.01
N ASN A 88 3.25 0.58 -9.42
CA ASN A 88 3.66 -0.82 -9.39
C ASN A 88 4.84 -1.16 -10.31
N ARG A 89 5.19 -0.27 -11.26
CA ARG A 89 6.37 -0.41 -12.14
C ARG A 89 7.57 0.42 -11.69
N CYS A 90 7.39 1.33 -10.74
CA CYS A 90 8.44 2.22 -10.24
C CYS A 90 9.42 1.46 -9.34
N LYS A 91 10.44 0.85 -9.95
CA LYS A 91 11.31 -0.14 -9.29
C LYS A 91 12.23 0.46 -8.23
N ASP A 92 12.68 1.68 -8.42
CA ASP A 92 13.51 2.40 -7.43
C ASP A 92 12.75 2.74 -6.14
N LEU A 93 11.41 2.83 -6.19
CA LEU A 93 10.57 2.96 -5.00
C LEU A 93 10.25 1.62 -4.30
N GLN A 94 10.65 0.49 -4.86
CA GLN A 94 10.38 -0.85 -4.32
C GLN A 94 11.61 -1.47 -3.65
N GLN A 95 12.63 -0.68 -3.38
CA GLN A 95 13.88 -1.18 -2.81
C GLN A 95 13.95 -0.95 -1.31
N ILE A 96 14.63 -1.88 -0.63
CA ILE A 96 15.04 -1.75 0.76
C ILE A 96 16.56 -1.79 0.76
N ASP A 97 17.17 -0.77 1.38
CA ASP A 97 18.62 -0.61 1.48
C ASP A 97 19.01 -0.57 2.96
N ASP A 98 19.78 -1.58 3.38
CA ASP A 98 20.32 -1.69 4.72
C ASP A 98 21.68 -0.98 4.76
N GLN A 99 21.73 0.15 5.48
CA GLN A 99 22.92 1.00 5.62
C GLN A 99 23.62 0.76 6.98
N GLY A 100 23.33 -0.34 7.66
CA GLY A 100 23.87 -0.71 8.97
C GLY A 100 23.07 -0.08 10.11
N ASP A 101 23.28 1.19 10.40
CA ASP A 101 22.56 1.90 11.47
C ASP A 101 21.16 2.38 11.06
N THR A 102 20.88 2.39 9.76
CA THR A 102 19.59 2.84 9.20
C THR A 102 19.11 1.89 8.12
N LEU A 103 17.80 1.74 8.05
CA LEU A 103 17.11 1.01 6.98
C LEU A 103 16.33 2.00 6.11
N ARG A 104 16.75 2.13 4.85
CA ARG A 104 16.03 2.96 3.87
C ARG A 104 15.02 2.11 3.13
N ILE A 105 13.74 2.49 3.23
CA ILE A 105 12.63 1.75 2.64
C ILE A 105 11.95 2.61 1.59
N GLY A 106 11.87 2.13 0.37
CA GLY A 106 11.17 2.80 -0.72
C GLY A 106 9.66 2.86 -0.48
N ALA A 107 9.02 3.93 -0.92
CA ALA A 107 7.59 4.16 -0.70
C ALA A 107 6.67 3.08 -1.33
N GLY A 108 7.14 2.42 -2.39
CA GLY A 108 6.43 1.33 -3.08
C GLY A 108 6.67 -0.06 -2.49
N VAL A 109 7.45 -0.20 -1.42
CA VAL A 109 7.70 -1.49 -0.76
C VAL A 109 6.42 -1.98 -0.09
N THR A 110 6.07 -3.25 -0.33
CA THR A 110 4.88 -3.86 0.27
C THR A 110 5.03 -4.08 1.77
N MET A 111 3.93 -4.12 2.50
CA MET A 111 3.96 -4.41 3.94
C MET A 111 4.49 -5.83 4.25
N THR A 112 4.36 -6.76 3.30
CA THR A 112 4.96 -8.10 3.40
C THR A 112 6.49 -8.02 3.36
N ASP A 113 7.05 -7.24 2.43
CA ASP A 113 8.50 -7.07 2.30
C ASP A 113 9.07 -6.26 3.45
N VAL A 114 8.36 -5.21 3.91
CA VAL A 114 8.74 -4.48 5.14
C VAL A 114 8.80 -5.43 6.33
N LEU A 115 7.78 -6.29 6.52
CA LEU A 115 7.78 -7.29 7.59
C LEU A 115 9.01 -8.20 7.52
N ALA A 116 9.35 -8.69 6.34
CA ALA A 116 10.51 -9.55 6.14
C ALA A 116 11.83 -8.86 6.55
N ALA A 117 11.97 -7.57 6.19
CA ALA A 117 13.16 -6.78 6.47
C ALA A 117 13.29 -6.41 7.96
N VAL A 118 12.18 -5.99 8.61
CA VAL A 118 12.25 -5.42 9.97
C VAL A 118 12.13 -6.43 11.09
N ARG A 119 11.59 -7.62 10.85
CA ARG A 119 11.28 -8.58 11.92
C ARG A 119 12.48 -9.01 12.79
N ILE A 120 13.69 -8.93 12.25
CA ILE A 120 14.93 -9.26 12.97
C ILE A 120 15.50 -8.02 13.64
N LEU A 121 15.52 -6.89 12.94
CA LEU A 121 16.11 -5.63 13.42
C LEU A 121 15.22 -4.95 14.47
N HIS A 122 13.91 -4.98 14.26
CA HIS A 122 12.90 -4.37 15.12
C HIS A 122 11.74 -5.34 15.36
N PRO A 123 11.90 -6.36 16.23
CA PRO A 123 10.90 -7.42 16.43
C PRO A 123 9.49 -6.89 16.79
N SER A 124 9.40 -5.85 17.62
CA SER A 124 8.12 -5.24 18.01
C SER A 124 7.39 -4.59 16.83
N PHE A 125 8.13 -3.92 15.94
CA PHE A 125 7.57 -3.36 14.70
C PHE A 125 7.15 -4.48 13.75
N GLY A 126 7.97 -5.51 13.60
CA GLY A 126 7.64 -6.71 12.86
C GLY A 126 6.34 -7.38 13.38
N ASP A 127 6.19 -7.50 14.70
CA ASP A 127 4.98 -8.06 15.31
C ASP A 127 3.74 -7.19 15.09
N MET A 128 3.88 -5.89 15.05
CA MET A 128 2.80 -4.97 14.69
C MET A 128 2.39 -5.19 13.22
N ILE A 129 3.36 -5.21 12.29
CA ILE A 129 3.07 -5.41 10.85
C ILE A 129 2.44 -6.79 10.61
N ARG A 130 2.85 -7.83 11.32
CA ARG A 130 2.25 -9.17 11.22
C ARG A 130 0.75 -9.16 11.51
N ARG A 131 0.27 -8.24 12.34
CA ARG A 131 -1.15 -8.03 12.68
C ARG A 131 -1.84 -6.99 11.81
N TYR A 132 -1.08 -6.25 11.01
CA TYR A 132 -1.61 -5.26 10.09
C TYR A 132 -2.40 -5.95 8.97
N GLY A 133 -3.68 -5.70 8.91
CA GLY A 133 -4.57 -6.25 7.89
C GLY A 133 -4.50 -7.78 7.77
N SER A 134 -4.76 -8.27 6.58
CA SER A 134 -4.60 -9.68 6.20
C SER A 134 -3.38 -9.87 5.32
N ASP A 135 -3.00 -11.12 5.02
CA ASP A 135 -1.93 -11.42 4.08
C ASP A 135 -2.18 -10.77 2.71
N GLN A 136 -3.41 -10.83 2.21
CA GLN A 136 -3.80 -10.20 0.95
C GLN A 136 -3.59 -8.67 0.98
N VAL A 137 -3.95 -8.04 2.10
CA VAL A 137 -3.75 -6.59 2.27
C VAL A 137 -2.26 -6.27 2.35
N ARG A 138 -1.46 -7.03 3.12
CA ARG A 138 -0.02 -6.80 3.24
C ARG A 138 0.73 -6.99 1.93
N ASN A 139 0.30 -7.94 1.10
CA ASN A 139 0.91 -8.17 -0.22
C ASN A 139 0.65 -7.03 -1.23
N ALA A 140 -0.36 -6.22 -0.99
CA ALA A 140 -0.72 -5.11 -1.87
C ALA A 140 -0.38 -3.74 -1.26
N ALA A 141 -0.71 -3.52 0.01
CA ALA A 141 -0.48 -2.25 0.70
C ALA A 141 1.02 -1.92 0.78
N THR A 142 1.37 -0.68 0.50
CA THR A 142 2.74 -0.18 0.56
C THR A 142 2.94 0.72 1.77
N ILE A 143 4.18 0.79 2.27
CA ILE A 143 4.51 1.65 3.42
C ILE A 143 4.28 3.13 3.09
N GLY A 144 4.71 3.58 1.91
CA GLY A 144 4.47 4.96 1.46
C GLY A 144 2.99 5.29 1.28
N GLY A 145 2.19 4.34 0.74
CA GLY A 145 0.75 4.50 0.62
C GLY A 145 0.06 4.64 1.98
N ASN A 146 0.48 3.85 2.98
CA ASN A 146 -0.06 3.95 4.34
C ASN A 146 0.25 5.30 5.00
N ILE A 147 1.48 5.80 4.85
CA ILE A 147 1.89 7.12 5.35
C ILE A 147 1.13 8.23 4.61
N ALA A 148 1.11 8.19 3.27
CA ALA A 148 0.50 9.22 2.44
C ALA A 148 -1.02 9.29 2.59
N ASN A 149 -1.69 8.18 2.88
CA ASN A 149 -3.12 8.15 3.18
C ASN A 149 -3.45 8.92 4.47
N GLY A 150 -2.53 8.91 5.45
CA GLY A 150 -2.68 9.69 6.70
C GLY A 150 -3.91 9.32 7.51
N SER A 151 -4.34 8.06 7.43
CA SER A 151 -5.46 7.58 8.24
C SER A 151 -5.18 7.78 9.73
N PRO A 152 -6.13 8.34 10.51
CA PRO A 152 -5.96 8.52 11.96
C PRO A 152 -5.88 7.20 12.73
N ILE A 153 -6.28 6.10 12.09
CA ILE A 153 -6.18 4.74 12.63
C ILE A 153 -5.08 3.93 11.95
N GLY A 154 -4.18 4.59 11.21
CA GLY A 154 -3.03 3.95 10.55
C GLY A 154 -2.00 3.47 11.58
N ASP A 155 -1.59 2.21 11.51
CA ASP A 155 -0.68 1.61 12.50
C ASP A 155 0.77 2.04 12.33
N ASN A 156 1.23 2.26 11.07
CA ASN A 156 2.64 2.54 10.80
C ASN A 156 3.13 3.92 11.27
N PRO A 157 2.38 5.04 11.08
CA PRO A 157 2.87 6.35 11.48
C PRO A 157 3.31 6.44 12.94
N PRO A 158 2.53 5.98 13.95
CA PRO A 158 2.96 6.02 15.35
C PRO A 158 4.24 5.20 15.63
N ALA A 159 4.36 4.04 15.01
CA ALA A 159 5.55 3.19 15.16
C ALA A 159 6.79 3.85 14.53
N LEU A 160 6.64 4.44 13.34
CA LEU A 160 7.73 5.14 12.64
C LEU A 160 8.16 6.41 13.39
N ILE A 161 7.21 7.15 13.98
CA ILE A 161 7.51 8.30 14.86
C ILE A 161 8.34 7.83 16.07
N ALA A 162 7.92 6.76 16.74
CA ALA A 162 8.63 6.22 17.89
C ALA A 162 10.06 5.74 17.56
N MET A 163 10.31 5.37 16.31
CA MET A 163 11.63 4.99 15.80
C MET A 163 12.43 6.17 15.26
N GLY A 164 11.92 7.40 15.29
CA GLY A 164 12.59 8.58 14.76
C GLY A 164 12.78 8.57 13.24
N ALA A 165 11.82 8.01 12.51
CA ALA A 165 11.94 7.87 11.05
C ALA A 165 11.93 9.23 10.34
N THR A 166 12.72 9.34 9.28
CA THR A 166 12.77 10.50 8.39
C THR A 166 12.10 10.18 7.07
N LEU A 167 11.26 11.07 6.58
CA LEU A 167 10.67 11.01 5.25
C LEU A 167 11.54 11.75 4.24
N HIS A 168 11.86 11.07 3.14
CA HIS A 168 12.49 11.66 1.97
C HIS A 168 11.40 12.01 0.95
N LEU A 169 11.06 13.28 0.86
CA LEU A 169 10.01 13.79 -0.02
C LEU A 169 10.61 14.40 -1.29
N ARG A 170 9.87 14.26 -2.39
CA ARG A 170 10.27 14.81 -3.69
C ARG A 170 9.11 15.54 -4.36
N ARG A 171 9.44 16.68 -4.97
CA ARG A 171 8.57 17.44 -5.89
C ARG A 171 9.39 17.88 -7.09
N GLY A 172 9.13 17.34 -8.26
CA GLY A 172 9.96 17.58 -9.43
C GLY A 172 11.43 17.27 -9.14
N ASN A 173 12.31 18.27 -9.23
CA ASN A 173 13.74 18.16 -8.92
C ASN A 173 14.08 18.52 -7.47
N THR A 174 13.15 19.10 -6.72
CA THR A 174 13.36 19.47 -5.32
C THR A 174 13.17 18.27 -4.43
N ARG A 175 14.11 18.07 -3.51
CA ARG A 175 14.05 17.02 -2.47
C ARG A 175 14.12 17.68 -1.10
N ARG A 176 13.43 17.12 -0.13
CA ARG A 176 13.54 17.53 1.27
C ARG A 176 13.40 16.31 2.18
N ASP A 177 14.07 16.40 3.29
CA ASP A 177 13.95 15.45 4.39
C ASP A 177 13.14 16.10 5.51
N THR A 178 12.27 15.35 6.15
CA THR A 178 11.48 15.82 7.28
C THR A 178 11.29 14.68 8.28
N PRO A 179 11.40 14.93 9.60
CA PRO A 179 10.94 13.97 10.58
C PRO A 179 9.48 13.58 10.31
N ILE A 180 9.17 12.29 10.42
CA ILE A 180 7.81 11.83 10.09
C ILE A 180 6.74 12.46 10.98
N GLU A 181 7.07 12.82 12.22
CA GLU A 181 6.18 13.49 13.16
C GLU A 181 5.74 14.86 12.65
N ASP A 182 6.62 15.60 11.96
CA ASP A 182 6.34 16.93 11.40
C ASP A 182 5.50 16.86 10.12
N PHE A 183 5.38 15.67 9.52
CA PHE A 183 4.60 15.48 8.30
C PHE A 183 3.10 15.52 8.53
N PHE A 184 2.64 15.11 9.72
CA PHE A 184 1.23 15.09 10.07
C PHE A 184 0.83 16.36 10.81
N ILE A 185 0.20 17.33 10.11
CA ILE A 185 -0.14 18.65 10.64
C ILE A 185 -1.39 18.60 11.52
N ALA A 186 -2.43 17.88 11.07
CA ALA A 186 -3.71 17.73 11.75
C ALA A 186 -4.46 16.49 11.20
N TYR A 187 -5.64 16.21 11.74
CA TYR A 187 -6.50 15.14 11.25
C TYR A 187 -6.74 15.25 9.74
N GLY A 188 -6.33 14.23 8.99
CA GLY A 188 -6.45 14.19 7.53
C GLY A 188 -5.63 15.25 6.77
N LYS A 189 -4.74 15.96 7.46
CA LYS A 189 -3.90 17.02 6.86
C LYS A 189 -2.42 16.71 7.05
N GLN A 190 -1.71 16.63 5.95
CA GLN A 190 -0.28 16.36 5.88
C GLN A 190 0.46 17.52 5.23
N ASP A 191 1.74 17.66 5.57
CA ASP A 191 2.67 18.61 4.94
C ASP A 191 3.18 18.10 3.59
N ARG A 192 2.27 17.98 2.63
CA ARG A 192 2.59 17.67 1.24
C ARG A 192 2.04 18.74 0.32
N GLN A 193 2.77 18.98 -0.76
CA GLN A 193 2.41 19.95 -1.79
C GLN A 193 1.92 19.22 -3.05
N PRO A 194 0.99 19.78 -3.83
CA PRO A 194 0.63 19.25 -5.14
C PRO A 194 1.84 19.20 -6.09
N GLY A 195 1.94 18.15 -6.92
CA GLY A 195 2.97 17.99 -7.96
C GLY A 195 4.24 17.29 -7.51
#